data_d0300be7c182707ee9bbea2fd5eebb76
#
_entry.id   d0300be7c182707ee9bbea2fd5eebb76
#
_cell.length_a   1.000
_cell.length_b   1.000
_cell.length_c   1.000
_cell.angle_alpha   90.00
_cell.angle_beta   90.00
_cell.angle_gamma   90.00
#
_symmetry.space_group_name_H-M   'P 1'
#
loop_
_entity.id
_entity.type
_entity.pdbx_description
1 polymer ?
#
loop_
_entity_poly.entity_id
_entity_poly.type
_entity_poly.pdbx_seq_one_letter_code
_entity_poly.pdbx_strand_id
1 'polypeptide(L)'
;MRTVLCYGDSNTWGYDPTTGTRLPRESRWPVRLRRALGGEWEVIAEGLNGRTAASDDPIWEGRNGATYLLPCLRTHMPLDVVVIYLGTNDVAMRYSLRAEDVAASVGRLVRIVRTSETGPDGSAPELLVVCPPPFSRVDPQYALEAEKSRELGAAFAAMCSELRCELLDLDGVAACSDLDGFHLDADGTAAVARAVEERLRRLTD
;
A
#
# COMPACT_ATOMS: atom_id res chain seq x y z
N MET A 1 9.90 7.94 -20.47
CA MET A 1 9.28 6.78 -19.79
C MET A 1 9.12 7.17 -18.33
N ARG A 2 7.91 7.11 -17.78
CA ARG A 2 7.63 7.43 -16.37
C ARG A 2 7.85 6.19 -15.49
N THR A 3 8.25 6.39 -14.25
CA THR A 3 8.51 5.30 -13.30
C THR A 3 7.62 5.43 -12.08
N VAL A 4 6.87 4.38 -11.73
CA VAL A 4 6.09 4.30 -10.50
C VAL A 4 6.58 3.18 -9.60
N LEU A 5 6.83 3.53 -8.34
CA LEU A 5 7.16 2.56 -7.28
C LEU A 5 5.90 2.21 -6.50
N CYS A 6 5.52 0.93 -6.48
CA CYS A 6 4.42 0.38 -5.70
C CYS A 6 4.98 -0.23 -4.40
N TYR A 7 4.98 0.55 -3.31
CA TYR A 7 5.52 0.18 -2.02
C TYR A 7 4.41 -0.31 -1.09
N GLY A 8 4.46 -1.59 -0.69
CA GLY A 8 3.37 -2.19 0.08
C GLY A 8 3.73 -3.50 0.78
N ASP A 9 2.70 -4.17 1.27
CA ASP A 9 2.76 -5.40 2.03
C ASP A 9 2.50 -6.66 1.17
N SER A 10 1.89 -7.69 1.78
CA SER A 10 1.49 -8.94 1.13
C SER A 10 0.48 -8.75 0.01
N ASN A 11 -0.41 -7.75 0.10
CA ASN A 11 -1.35 -7.41 -0.96
C ASN A 11 -0.63 -6.85 -2.20
N THR A 12 0.49 -6.17 -2.03
CA THR A 12 1.35 -5.71 -3.14
C THR A 12 2.26 -6.84 -3.65
N TRP A 13 2.78 -7.67 -2.75
CA TRP A 13 3.56 -8.85 -3.12
C TRP A 13 2.72 -9.85 -3.93
N GLY A 14 1.41 -9.91 -3.64
CA GLY A 14 0.45 -10.81 -4.26
C GLY A 14 0.33 -12.13 -3.52
N TYR A 15 0.06 -12.09 -2.21
CA TYR A 15 -0.26 -13.27 -1.43
C TYR A 15 -1.60 -13.86 -1.90
N ASP A 16 -1.64 -15.19 -2.06
CA ASP A 16 -2.84 -15.93 -2.43
C ASP A 16 -3.42 -16.61 -1.18
N PRO A 17 -4.55 -16.15 -0.66
CA PRO A 17 -5.17 -16.75 0.53
C PRO A 17 -5.68 -18.17 0.29
N THR A 18 -5.83 -18.61 -0.97
CA THR A 18 -6.29 -19.97 -1.31
C THR A 18 -5.18 -21.00 -1.12
N THR A 19 -3.96 -20.64 -1.50
CA THR A 19 -2.83 -21.57 -1.56
C THR A 19 -1.76 -21.30 -0.50
N GLY A 20 -1.81 -20.15 0.16
CA GLY A 20 -0.75 -19.68 1.07
C GLY A 20 0.56 -19.32 0.35
N THR A 21 0.55 -19.22 -0.99
CA THR A 21 1.71 -18.92 -1.80
C THR A 21 1.57 -17.58 -2.53
N ARG A 22 2.34 -17.34 -3.57
CA ARG A 22 2.23 -16.12 -4.36
C ARG A 22 1.30 -16.31 -5.53
N LEU A 23 0.36 -15.38 -5.75
CA LEU A 23 -0.52 -15.34 -6.92
C LEU A 23 0.28 -15.47 -8.23
N PRO A 24 -0.30 -16.07 -9.27
CA PRO A 24 0.27 -16.03 -10.61
C PRO A 24 0.66 -14.61 -10.98
N ARG A 25 1.79 -14.44 -11.66
CA ARG A 25 2.36 -13.14 -11.96
C ARG A 25 1.33 -12.15 -12.53
N GLU A 26 0.51 -12.65 -13.46
CA GLU A 26 -0.47 -11.85 -14.20
C GLU A 26 -1.69 -11.44 -13.36
N SER A 27 -1.87 -12.04 -12.21
CA SER A 27 -2.94 -11.71 -11.26
C SER A 27 -2.56 -10.64 -10.23
N ARG A 28 -1.26 -10.32 -10.08
CA ARG A 28 -0.78 -9.32 -9.12
C ARG A 28 -1.12 -7.92 -9.59
N TRP A 29 -1.64 -7.07 -8.71
CA TRP A 29 -2.08 -5.73 -9.10
C TRP A 29 -0.97 -4.84 -9.72
N PRO A 30 0.31 -4.88 -9.29
CA PRO A 30 1.32 -4.05 -9.97
C PRO A 30 1.61 -4.52 -11.41
N VAL A 31 1.47 -5.83 -11.69
CA VAL A 31 1.63 -6.36 -13.05
C VAL A 31 0.44 -6.00 -13.93
N ARG A 32 -0.77 -6.04 -13.38
CA ARG A 32 -1.99 -5.57 -14.06
C ARG A 32 -1.91 -4.07 -14.35
N LEU A 33 -1.46 -3.27 -13.38
CA LEU A 33 -1.21 -1.84 -13.52
C LEU A 33 -0.24 -1.56 -14.67
N ARG A 34 0.91 -2.25 -14.71
CA ARG A 34 1.89 -2.11 -15.80
C ARG A 34 1.28 -2.35 -17.18
N ARG A 35 0.42 -3.36 -17.30
CA ARG A 35 -0.28 -3.64 -18.57
C ARG A 35 -1.24 -2.52 -18.95
N ALA A 36 -1.99 -2.01 -18.01
CA ALA A 36 -2.97 -0.95 -18.23
C ALA A 36 -2.31 0.39 -18.58
N LEU A 37 -1.20 0.73 -17.93
CA LEU A 37 -0.43 1.95 -18.22
C LEU A 37 0.33 1.89 -19.55
N GLY A 38 0.67 0.68 -20.03
CA GLY A 38 1.37 0.50 -21.31
C GLY A 38 2.87 0.79 -21.27
N GLY A 39 3.48 0.85 -22.44
CA GLY A 39 4.96 0.93 -22.59
C GLY A 39 5.61 2.25 -22.18
N GLU A 40 4.85 3.28 -21.88
CA GLU A 40 5.35 4.57 -21.40
C GLU A 40 5.66 4.57 -19.89
N TRP A 41 5.29 3.49 -19.18
CA TRP A 41 5.49 3.37 -17.75
C TRP A 41 6.33 2.15 -17.37
N GLU A 42 7.27 2.38 -16.48
CA GLU A 42 7.90 1.33 -15.67
C GLU A 42 7.17 1.22 -14.33
N VAL A 43 6.76 0.01 -13.94
CA VAL A 43 6.10 -0.27 -12.66
C VAL A 43 7.00 -1.18 -11.84
N ILE A 44 7.50 -0.66 -10.73
CA ILE A 44 8.38 -1.35 -9.78
C ILE A 44 7.52 -1.81 -8.61
N ALA A 45 7.53 -3.10 -8.31
CA ALA A 45 6.74 -3.70 -7.24
C ALA A 45 7.63 -4.06 -6.04
N GLU A 46 7.48 -3.31 -4.95
CA GLU A 46 8.18 -3.47 -3.68
C GLU A 46 7.22 -3.94 -2.58
N GLY A 47 6.60 -5.10 -2.79
CA GLY A 47 5.75 -5.78 -1.82
C GLY A 47 6.53 -6.72 -0.91
N LEU A 48 6.28 -6.66 0.41
CA LEU A 48 6.86 -7.58 1.40
C LEU A 48 5.78 -8.07 2.37
N ASN A 49 5.62 -9.40 2.47
CA ASN A 49 4.65 -9.98 3.40
C ASN A 49 4.87 -9.52 4.83
N GLY A 50 3.80 -9.06 5.48
CA GLY A 50 3.84 -8.58 6.85
C GLY A 50 4.49 -7.20 7.04
N ARG A 51 4.77 -6.44 5.95
CA ARG A 51 5.33 -5.10 6.09
C ARG A 51 4.34 -4.19 6.81
N THR A 52 4.81 -3.55 7.88
CA THR A 52 4.13 -2.46 8.58
C THR A 52 4.56 -1.12 8.00
N ALA A 53 3.82 -0.05 8.30
CA ALA A 53 4.23 1.29 7.90
C ALA A 53 5.51 1.73 8.64
N ALA A 54 5.51 1.70 9.97
CA ALA A 54 6.65 2.21 10.75
C ALA A 54 6.92 1.47 12.07
N SER A 55 6.28 0.31 12.29
CA SER A 55 6.46 -0.49 13.50
C SER A 55 7.47 -1.61 13.26
N ASP A 56 8.39 -1.81 14.19
CA ASP A 56 9.20 -3.02 14.20
C ASP A 56 8.35 -4.22 14.61
N ASP A 57 8.46 -5.33 13.87
CA ASP A 57 7.79 -6.56 14.26
C ASP A 57 8.61 -7.27 15.34
N PRO A 58 8.04 -7.60 16.50
CA PRO A 58 8.77 -8.22 17.60
C PRO A 58 9.22 -9.66 17.32
N ILE A 59 8.72 -10.27 16.23
CA ILE A 59 8.98 -11.67 15.87
C ILE A 59 9.80 -11.76 14.59
N TRP A 60 9.52 -10.88 13.62
CA TRP A 60 10.07 -10.97 12.27
C TRP A 60 10.85 -9.72 11.88
N GLU A 61 12.13 -9.87 11.61
CA GLU A 61 12.98 -8.77 11.19
C GLU A 61 12.63 -8.21 9.81
N GLY A 62 13.00 -6.95 9.56
CA GLY A 62 12.94 -6.32 8.25
C GLY A 62 11.54 -5.90 7.79
N ARG A 63 10.52 -5.95 8.65
CA ARG A 63 9.15 -5.60 8.29
C ARG A 63 8.79 -4.14 8.44
N ASN A 64 9.61 -3.34 9.13
CA ASN A 64 9.39 -1.91 9.28
C ASN A 64 9.62 -1.18 7.95
N GLY A 65 8.52 -0.70 7.35
CA GLY A 65 8.55 0.00 6.07
C GLY A 65 9.35 1.30 6.11
N ALA A 66 9.28 2.05 7.20
CA ALA A 66 10.01 3.32 7.33
C ALA A 66 11.53 3.12 7.30
N THR A 67 12.04 1.99 7.78
CA THR A 67 13.46 1.68 7.78
C THR A 67 14.01 1.41 6.37
N TYR A 68 13.21 0.73 5.53
CA TYR A 68 13.64 0.33 4.19
C TYR A 68 13.27 1.36 3.10
N LEU A 69 12.27 2.23 3.32
CA LEU A 69 11.74 3.09 2.26
C LEU A 69 12.81 3.98 1.62
N LEU A 70 13.60 4.72 2.40
CA LEU A 70 14.59 5.63 1.81
C LEU A 70 15.69 4.91 1.00
N PRO A 71 16.29 3.80 1.47
CA PRO A 71 17.16 2.98 0.63
C PRO A 71 16.49 2.51 -0.67
N CYS A 72 15.23 2.05 -0.58
CA CYS A 72 14.45 1.61 -1.72
C CYS A 72 14.25 2.73 -2.75
N LEU A 73 13.81 3.92 -2.32
CA LEU A 73 13.65 5.09 -3.19
C LEU A 73 14.94 5.42 -3.93
N ARG A 74 16.07 5.48 -3.22
CA ARG A 74 17.38 5.79 -3.79
C ARG A 74 17.90 4.73 -4.76
N THR A 75 17.54 3.47 -4.55
CA THR A 75 17.91 2.38 -5.46
C THR A 75 17.18 2.48 -6.80
N HIS A 76 15.94 2.97 -6.79
CA HIS A 76 15.06 3.00 -7.96
C HIS A 76 14.90 4.39 -8.61
N MET A 77 15.55 5.43 -8.07
CA MET A 77 15.46 6.78 -8.63
C MET A 77 16.01 6.87 -10.07
N PRO A 78 15.50 7.79 -10.92
CA PRO A 78 14.43 8.74 -10.61
C PRO A 78 13.03 8.12 -10.65
N LEU A 79 12.17 8.54 -9.73
CA LEU A 79 10.79 8.08 -9.59
C LEU A 79 9.81 9.21 -9.87
N ASP A 80 8.89 9.03 -10.82
CA ASP A 80 7.85 10.02 -11.06
C ASP A 80 6.76 9.96 -9.98
N VAL A 81 6.36 8.75 -9.59
CA VAL A 81 5.31 8.54 -8.58
C VAL A 81 5.70 7.44 -7.60
N VAL A 82 5.35 7.63 -6.33
CA VAL A 82 5.38 6.58 -5.29
C VAL A 82 3.97 6.28 -4.83
N VAL A 83 3.54 5.03 -4.93
CA VAL A 83 2.28 4.51 -4.36
C VAL A 83 2.61 3.81 -3.05
N ILE A 84 2.07 4.31 -1.94
CA ILE A 84 2.18 3.67 -0.61
C ILE A 84 0.87 2.94 -0.32
N TYR A 85 0.91 1.61 -0.27
CA TYR A 85 -0.22 0.75 0.08
C TYR A 85 0.14 -0.12 1.30
N LEU A 86 -0.03 0.46 2.49
CA LEU A 86 0.30 -0.13 3.81
C LEU A 86 -0.78 0.25 4.83
N GLY A 87 -0.78 -0.46 5.95
CA GLY A 87 -1.73 -0.29 7.06
C GLY A 87 -2.42 -1.59 7.45
N THR A 88 -2.52 -2.56 6.54
CA THR A 88 -3.16 -3.86 6.79
C THR A 88 -2.53 -4.61 7.97
N ASN A 89 -1.20 -4.61 8.07
CA ASN A 89 -0.50 -5.31 9.14
C ASN A 89 -0.44 -4.49 10.43
N ASP A 90 -0.53 -3.17 10.32
CA ASP A 90 -0.41 -2.24 11.45
C ASP A 90 -1.61 -2.33 12.40
N VAL A 91 -2.79 -2.83 11.92
CA VAL A 91 -3.97 -3.03 12.76
C VAL A 91 -3.82 -4.19 13.75
N ALA A 92 -2.82 -5.07 13.56
CA ALA A 92 -2.60 -6.22 14.42
C ALA A 92 -2.42 -5.81 15.90
N MET A 93 -3.10 -6.53 16.78
CA MET A 93 -3.14 -6.21 18.21
C MET A 93 -1.77 -6.15 18.87
N ARG A 94 -0.78 -6.90 18.37
CA ARG A 94 0.59 -6.90 18.88
C ARG A 94 1.30 -5.55 18.79
N TYR A 95 0.83 -4.63 17.91
CA TYR A 95 1.39 -3.29 17.80
C TYR A 95 0.66 -2.27 18.67
N SER A 96 -0.51 -2.60 19.21
CA SER A 96 -1.33 -1.75 20.10
C SER A 96 -1.63 -0.35 19.52
N LEU A 97 -1.70 -0.23 18.20
CA LEU A 97 -1.98 1.02 17.50
C LEU A 97 -3.50 1.22 17.33
N ARG A 98 -3.98 2.46 17.46
CA ARG A 98 -5.29 2.89 17.00
C ARG A 98 -5.25 3.20 15.51
N ALA A 99 -6.39 3.39 14.86
CA ALA A 99 -6.45 3.74 13.44
C ALA A 99 -5.69 5.04 13.11
N GLU A 100 -5.77 6.05 13.99
CA GLU A 100 -5.03 7.30 13.84
C GLU A 100 -3.51 7.11 13.95
N ASP A 101 -3.05 6.19 14.81
CA ASP A 101 -1.64 5.88 14.97
C ASP A 101 -1.10 5.14 13.73
N VAL A 102 -1.93 4.26 13.12
CA VAL A 102 -1.63 3.62 11.83
C VAL A 102 -1.51 4.67 10.73
N ALA A 103 -2.48 5.58 10.62
CA ALA A 103 -2.44 6.67 9.64
C ALA A 103 -1.22 7.58 9.86
N ALA A 104 -0.89 7.94 11.10
CA ALA A 104 0.30 8.71 11.43
C ALA A 104 1.61 8.00 11.03
N SER A 105 1.65 6.66 11.16
CA SER A 105 2.77 5.84 10.72
C SER A 105 2.94 5.88 9.19
N VAL A 106 1.85 5.82 8.43
CA VAL A 106 1.86 6.03 6.97
C VAL A 106 2.27 7.48 6.65
N GLY A 107 1.79 8.47 7.41
CA GLY A 107 2.20 9.87 7.30
C GLY A 107 3.71 10.08 7.47
N ARG A 108 4.38 9.24 8.27
CA ARG A 108 5.85 9.24 8.34
C ARG A 108 6.47 8.83 6.99
N LEU A 109 5.91 7.84 6.30
CA LEU A 109 6.38 7.44 4.97
C LEU A 109 6.19 8.55 3.94
N VAL A 110 5.04 9.25 4.00
CA VAL A 110 4.77 10.43 3.16
C VAL A 110 5.88 11.48 3.33
N ARG A 111 6.29 11.78 4.57
CA ARG A 111 7.37 12.73 4.84
C ARG A 111 8.73 12.24 4.32
N ILE A 112 9.02 10.93 4.42
CA ILE A 112 10.25 10.34 3.87
C ILE A 112 10.29 10.54 2.35
N VAL A 113 9.20 10.24 1.61
CA VAL A 113 9.15 10.43 0.16
C VAL A 113 9.35 11.89 -0.21
N ARG A 114 8.69 12.82 0.48
CA ARG A 114 8.79 14.26 0.20
C ARG A 114 10.17 14.88 0.39
N THR A 115 10.96 14.30 1.28
CA THR A 115 12.32 14.77 1.56
C THR A 115 13.39 13.91 0.92
N SER A 116 13.01 12.95 0.06
CA SER A 116 13.94 11.96 -0.48
C SER A 116 14.81 12.47 -1.63
N GLU A 117 14.35 13.51 -2.34
CA GLU A 117 15.01 14.04 -3.55
C GLU A 117 15.21 12.95 -4.63
N THR A 118 14.27 12.00 -4.72
CA THR A 118 14.38 10.85 -5.62
C THR A 118 13.47 10.94 -6.85
N GLY A 119 12.80 12.07 -7.05
CA GLY A 119 12.06 12.39 -8.26
C GLY A 119 12.94 12.89 -9.39
N PRO A 120 12.38 13.21 -10.56
CA PRO A 120 13.10 13.84 -11.66
C PRO A 120 13.79 15.13 -11.21
N ASP A 121 14.99 15.36 -11.72
CA ASP A 121 15.80 16.57 -11.44
C ASP A 121 16.06 16.84 -9.94
N GLY A 122 16.03 15.79 -9.10
CA GLY A 122 16.23 15.89 -7.66
C GLY A 122 15.02 16.44 -6.90
N SER A 123 13.85 16.48 -7.54
CA SER A 123 12.59 16.80 -6.88
C SER A 123 12.11 15.66 -5.98
N ALA A 124 11.04 15.89 -5.23
CA ALA A 124 10.28 14.80 -4.62
C ALA A 124 9.38 14.11 -5.66
N PRO A 125 9.22 12.78 -5.62
CA PRO A 125 8.20 12.11 -6.42
C PRO A 125 6.79 12.59 -6.08
N GLU A 126 5.86 12.52 -7.05
CA GLU A 126 4.44 12.57 -6.74
C GLU A 126 4.05 11.38 -5.86
N LEU A 127 2.98 11.54 -5.06
CA LEU A 127 2.64 10.56 -4.05
C LEU A 127 1.15 10.21 -4.07
N LEU A 128 0.85 8.92 -4.12
CA LEU A 128 -0.48 8.36 -3.90
C LEU A 128 -0.46 7.47 -2.65
N VAL A 129 -1.26 7.80 -1.65
CA VAL A 129 -1.53 6.94 -0.50
C VAL A 129 -2.76 6.09 -0.82
N VAL A 130 -2.64 4.78 -0.60
CA VAL A 130 -3.74 3.81 -0.76
C VAL A 130 -4.12 3.29 0.63
N CYS A 131 -5.33 3.60 1.08
CA CYS A 131 -5.88 3.05 2.30
C CYS A 131 -6.40 1.63 2.03
N PRO A 132 -6.00 0.61 2.83
CA PRO A 132 -6.52 -0.74 2.70
C PRO A 132 -8.05 -0.80 2.82
N PRO A 133 -8.73 -1.71 2.11
CA PRO A 133 -10.15 -1.93 2.33
C PRO A 133 -10.38 -2.50 3.74
N PRO A 134 -11.57 -2.28 4.32
CA PRO A 134 -11.96 -2.94 5.56
C PRO A 134 -11.84 -4.46 5.43
N PHE A 135 -11.47 -5.11 6.53
CA PHE A 135 -11.43 -6.56 6.56
C PHE A 135 -12.84 -7.13 6.29
N SER A 136 -12.91 -8.18 5.49
CA SER A 136 -14.14 -8.90 5.23
C SER A 136 -14.47 -9.88 6.39
N ARG A 137 -14.87 -11.09 6.09
CA ARG A 137 -15.12 -12.12 7.10
C ARG A 137 -13.80 -12.66 7.63
N VAL A 138 -13.51 -12.38 8.90
CA VAL A 138 -12.32 -12.89 9.61
C VAL A 138 -12.69 -13.97 10.63
N ASP A 139 -11.70 -14.77 11.01
CA ASP A 139 -11.81 -15.64 12.20
C ASP A 139 -12.08 -14.76 13.43
N PRO A 140 -12.93 -15.20 14.40
CA PRO A 140 -13.25 -14.44 15.61
C PRO A 140 -12.06 -13.92 16.41
N GLN A 141 -10.90 -14.58 16.33
CA GLN A 141 -9.69 -14.11 16.99
C GLN A 141 -9.18 -12.77 16.44
N TYR A 142 -9.57 -12.37 15.20
CA TYR A 142 -9.20 -11.11 14.54
C TYR A 142 -10.34 -10.08 14.56
N ALA A 143 -11.36 -10.25 15.40
CA ALA A 143 -12.53 -9.37 15.43
C ALA A 143 -12.16 -7.91 15.75
N LEU A 144 -11.19 -7.67 16.65
CA LEU A 144 -10.73 -6.34 17.02
C LEU A 144 -9.94 -5.68 15.88
N GLU A 145 -9.13 -6.45 15.15
CA GLU A 145 -8.44 -5.97 13.96
C GLU A 145 -9.44 -5.60 12.86
N ALA A 146 -10.47 -6.40 12.67
CA ALA A 146 -11.52 -6.10 11.69
C ALA A 146 -12.32 -4.84 12.08
N GLU A 147 -12.60 -4.62 13.35
CA GLU A 147 -13.23 -3.38 13.83
C GLU A 147 -12.33 -2.17 13.54
N LYS A 148 -11.06 -2.24 13.93
CA LYS A 148 -10.06 -1.20 13.66
C LYS A 148 -9.88 -0.92 12.17
N SER A 149 -9.93 -1.96 11.32
CA SER A 149 -9.75 -1.79 9.87
C SER A 149 -10.84 -0.89 9.24
N ARG A 150 -12.06 -0.88 9.80
CA ARG A 150 -13.16 0.00 9.35
C ARG A 150 -12.95 1.47 9.69
N GLU A 151 -12.10 1.77 10.65
CA GLU A 151 -11.78 3.14 11.06
C GLU A 151 -10.64 3.76 10.23
N LEU A 152 -9.89 2.93 9.47
CA LEU A 152 -8.72 3.39 8.70
C LEU A 152 -9.08 4.45 7.67
N GLY A 153 -10.19 4.31 6.95
CA GLY A 153 -10.59 5.26 5.91
C GLY A 153 -10.67 6.70 6.43
N ALA A 154 -11.36 6.92 7.55
CA ALA A 154 -11.47 8.23 8.18
C ALA A 154 -10.12 8.76 8.69
N ALA A 155 -9.31 7.90 9.31
CA ALA A 155 -7.99 8.27 9.83
C ALA A 155 -7.02 8.64 8.69
N PHE A 156 -7.01 7.88 7.60
CA PHE A 156 -6.20 8.18 6.41
C PHE A 156 -6.66 9.48 5.72
N ALA A 157 -7.97 9.71 5.61
CA ALA A 157 -8.50 10.94 5.04
C ALA A 157 -8.04 12.18 5.83
N ALA A 158 -8.10 12.13 7.17
CA ALA A 158 -7.61 13.19 8.03
C ALA A 158 -6.10 13.42 7.85
N MET A 159 -5.29 12.37 7.87
CA MET A 159 -3.83 12.44 7.68
C MET A 159 -3.47 12.99 6.29
N CYS A 160 -4.11 12.50 5.22
CA CYS A 160 -3.84 12.96 3.86
C CYS A 160 -4.27 14.42 3.67
N SER A 161 -5.37 14.86 4.28
CA SER A 161 -5.79 16.27 4.29
C SER A 161 -4.75 17.16 4.98
N GLU A 162 -4.27 16.78 6.17
CA GLU A 162 -3.23 17.52 6.90
C GLU A 162 -1.94 17.61 6.09
N LEU A 163 -1.50 16.48 5.53
CA LEU A 163 -0.27 16.41 4.74
C LEU A 163 -0.46 16.84 3.29
N ARG A 164 -1.67 17.16 2.83
CA ARG A 164 -1.98 17.55 1.44
C ARG A 164 -1.42 16.52 0.43
N CYS A 165 -1.73 15.24 0.63
CA CYS A 165 -1.38 14.17 -0.31
C CYS A 165 -2.63 13.49 -0.86
N GLU A 166 -2.51 12.91 -2.05
CA GLU A 166 -3.62 12.22 -2.71
C GLU A 166 -3.93 10.91 -1.99
N LEU A 167 -5.21 10.65 -1.77
CA LEU A 167 -5.73 9.43 -1.14
C LEU A 167 -6.57 8.63 -2.13
N LEU A 168 -6.31 7.33 -2.20
CA LEU A 168 -7.23 6.33 -2.73
C LEU A 168 -7.71 5.45 -1.58
N ASP A 169 -8.95 5.66 -1.13
CA ASP A 169 -9.59 4.75 -0.20
C ASP A 169 -10.17 3.56 -0.98
N LEU A 170 -9.83 2.35 -0.57
CA LEU A 170 -10.31 1.13 -1.21
C LEU A 170 -11.63 0.62 -0.65
N ASP A 171 -12.22 1.24 0.38
CA ASP A 171 -13.56 0.91 0.83
C ASP A 171 -14.58 1.12 -0.32
N GLY A 172 -15.40 0.11 -0.58
CA GLY A 172 -16.33 0.10 -1.71
C GLY A 172 -15.68 -0.01 -3.11
N VAL A 173 -14.35 -0.06 -3.21
CA VAL A 173 -13.58 -0.20 -4.47
C VAL A 173 -13.05 -1.61 -4.66
N ALA A 174 -12.44 -2.17 -3.61
CA ALA A 174 -11.95 -3.53 -3.58
C ALA A 174 -12.36 -4.21 -2.27
N ALA A 175 -12.53 -5.51 -2.30
CA ALA A 175 -12.84 -6.29 -1.10
C ALA A 175 -11.74 -7.30 -0.81
N CYS A 176 -11.51 -7.56 0.48
CA CYS A 176 -10.69 -8.69 0.91
C CYS A 176 -11.43 -10.01 0.64
N SER A 177 -10.68 -11.07 0.43
CA SER A 177 -11.21 -12.44 0.30
C SER A 177 -11.86 -12.89 1.61
N ASP A 178 -12.97 -13.62 1.53
CA ASP A 178 -13.60 -14.24 2.70
C ASP A 178 -12.83 -15.46 3.24
N LEU A 179 -11.74 -15.86 2.60
CA LEU A 179 -10.92 -17.00 3.04
C LEU A 179 -10.13 -16.68 4.30
N ASP A 180 -9.54 -15.50 4.39
CA ASP A 180 -8.81 -15.05 5.56
C ASP A 180 -9.24 -13.65 6.05
N GLY A 181 -9.93 -12.92 5.22
CA GLY A 181 -10.56 -11.64 5.53
C GLY A 181 -9.71 -10.41 5.34
N PHE A 182 -8.43 -10.52 4.99
CA PHE A 182 -7.51 -9.37 4.86
C PHE A 182 -6.59 -9.39 3.63
N HIS A 183 -6.51 -10.50 2.90
CA HIS A 183 -5.83 -10.54 1.61
C HIS A 183 -6.82 -10.39 0.45
N LEU A 184 -6.35 -9.79 -0.63
CA LEU A 184 -7.11 -9.66 -1.87
C LEU A 184 -7.10 -10.97 -2.66
N ASP A 185 -8.23 -11.33 -3.24
CA ASP A 185 -8.30 -12.34 -4.27
C ASP A 185 -7.99 -11.76 -5.67
N ALA A 186 -8.20 -12.56 -6.72
CA ALA A 186 -7.93 -12.15 -8.09
C ALA A 186 -8.79 -10.95 -8.55
N ASP A 187 -10.03 -10.83 -8.07
CA ASP A 187 -10.93 -9.72 -8.40
C ASP A 187 -10.56 -8.46 -7.63
N GLY A 188 -10.24 -8.60 -6.34
CA GLY A 188 -9.72 -7.51 -5.51
C GLY A 188 -8.43 -6.92 -6.08
N THR A 189 -7.47 -7.76 -6.50
CA THR A 189 -6.23 -7.28 -7.15
C THR A 189 -6.50 -6.56 -8.46
N ALA A 190 -7.50 -7.00 -9.24
CA ALA A 190 -7.89 -6.32 -10.48
C ALA A 190 -8.54 -4.96 -10.20
N ALA A 191 -9.36 -4.86 -9.16
CA ALA A 191 -9.99 -3.61 -8.74
C ALA A 191 -8.96 -2.58 -8.28
N VAL A 192 -8.00 -2.98 -7.45
CA VAL A 192 -6.88 -2.12 -7.02
C VAL A 192 -6.10 -1.60 -8.22
N ALA A 193 -5.74 -2.47 -9.17
CA ALA A 193 -4.97 -2.06 -10.36
C ALA A 193 -5.69 -0.97 -11.17
N ARG A 194 -7.01 -1.12 -11.40
CA ARG A 194 -7.83 -0.13 -12.11
C ARG A 194 -7.91 1.20 -11.37
N ALA A 195 -8.17 1.14 -10.06
CA ALA A 195 -8.31 2.35 -9.26
C ALA A 195 -6.99 3.13 -9.16
N VAL A 196 -5.86 2.44 -8.99
CA VAL A 196 -4.53 3.06 -9.00
C VAL A 196 -4.20 3.65 -10.36
N GLU A 197 -4.48 2.94 -11.47
CA GLU A 197 -4.29 3.47 -12.84
C GLU A 197 -5.02 4.80 -13.02
N GLU A 198 -6.30 4.85 -12.66
CA GLU A 198 -7.12 6.06 -12.80
C GLU A 198 -6.52 7.26 -12.02
N ARG A 199 -6.03 7.01 -10.80
CA ARG A 199 -5.40 8.07 -10.00
C ARG A 199 -4.06 8.50 -10.56
N LEU A 200 -3.23 7.57 -11.03
CA LEU A 200 -1.93 7.90 -11.63
C LEU A 200 -2.09 8.78 -12.88
N ARG A 201 -3.05 8.48 -13.75
CA ARG A 201 -3.31 9.31 -14.93
C ARG A 201 -3.69 10.73 -14.54
N ARG A 202 -4.53 10.93 -13.53
CA ARG A 202 -4.90 12.27 -13.03
C ARG A 202 -3.75 13.04 -12.37
N LEU A 203 -2.83 12.33 -11.70
CA LEU A 203 -1.69 12.97 -11.03
C LEU A 203 -0.61 13.43 -12.02
N THR A 204 -0.59 12.85 -13.23
CA THR A 204 0.50 13.07 -14.19
C THR A 204 0.05 13.74 -15.49
N ASP A 205 -1.23 14.07 -15.64
CA ASP A 205 -1.77 14.93 -16.71
C ASP A 205 -1.59 16.41 -16.36
#